data_774e3472a04132446c68cd6acc132f4a
#
_entry.id   774e3472a04132446c68cd6acc132f4a
#
_cell.length_a   1.000
_cell.length_b   1.000
_cell.length_c   1.000
_cell.angle_alpha   90.00
_cell.angle_beta   90.00
_cell.angle_gamma   90.00
#
_symmetry.space_group_name_H-M   'P 1'
#
loop_
_entity.id
_entity.type
_entity.pdbx_description
1 polymer ?
#
loop_
_entity_poly.entity_id
_entity_poly.type
_entity_poly.pdbx_seq_one_letter_code
_entity_poly.pdbx_strand_id
1 'polypeptide(L)'
;MLMQAVGREQLLPARSLRTMQRTFPTPEPFNGVSRMVALICHDLRLPLTAILANAEFLTQSGISETEREDFYQEIRWSIERMNGMVSSLFEFSKGRDTFRPAVRNIVDTVERAIRMTRVRQEFRLITIQHHHRGLAVGWFDSNRLERVIANLVLNACEAVSADLGLIVITTTGTQAGLEIGVWDNGPGIPPEIHDSVFQPFVSYGKAEGSGLGLVIAKKIVEDHGGEIYLDGGSETGTLFKITIPFAIPEEAIQLLSVGPIYSTHMSRNVARND
;
A
#
# COMPACT_ATOMS: atom_id res chain seq x y z
N MET A 1 -88.26 6.79 -6.52
CA MET A 1 -88.62 8.20 -6.67
C MET A 1 -87.33 9.04 -6.55
N LEU A 2 -86.98 9.71 -7.66
CA LEU A 2 -86.11 10.86 -7.81
C LEU A 2 -84.61 10.63 -7.55
N MET A 3 -83.86 10.68 -8.54
CA MET A 3 -83.31 11.62 -9.53
C MET A 3 -81.83 11.86 -9.23
N GLN A 4 -80.96 11.36 -10.06
CA GLN A 4 -80.07 12.01 -11.00
C GLN A 4 -79.47 13.36 -10.57
N ALA A 5 -78.13 13.38 -10.44
CA ALA A 5 -77.32 14.50 -10.89
C ALA A 5 -75.96 13.99 -11.31
N VAL A 6 -75.72 14.10 -12.60
CA VAL A 6 -74.48 13.81 -13.32
C VAL A 6 -73.55 14.98 -13.12
N GLY A 7 -72.39 14.80 -12.54
CA GLY A 7 -71.29 15.78 -12.53
C GLY A 7 -70.27 15.42 -13.59
N ARG A 8 -70.11 16.27 -14.58
CA ARG A 8 -69.09 16.18 -15.66
C ARG A 8 -67.67 16.36 -15.08
N GLU A 9 -66.91 15.34 -15.14
CA GLU A 9 -65.44 15.48 -15.01
C GLU A 9 -64.87 16.06 -16.29
N GLN A 10 -64.29 17.24 -16.16
CA GLN A 10 -63.50 17.89 -17.22
C GLN A 10 -62.12 17.19 -17.29
N LEU A 11 -61.88 16.52 -18.39
CA LEU A 11 -60.58 16.02 -18.80
C LEU A 11 -59.60 17.19 -19.02
N LEU A 12 -58.65 17.33 -18.13
CA LEU A 12 -57.50 18.21 -18.35
C LEU A 12 -56.51 17.52 -19.30
N PRO A 13 -55.87 18.24 -20.25
CA PRO A 13 -54.99 17.66 -21.25
C PRO A 13 -53.70 17.21 -20.59
N ALA A 14 -53.24 16.02 -20.98
CA ALA A 14 -51.97 15.45 -20.63
C ALA A 14 -50.81 16.39 -21.01
N ARG A 15 -50.27 17.11 -20.04
CA ARG A 15 -49.00 17.82 -20.19
C ARG A 15 -47.89 16.80 -20.27
N SER A 16 -47.24 16.78 -21.42
CA SER A 16 -46.01 16.01 -21.71
C SER A 16 -45.01 16.06 -20.57
N LEU A 17 -44.80 14.94 -19.90
CA LEU A 17 -43.64 14.72 -19.08
C LEU A 17 -42.41 14.70 -20.00
N ARG A 18 -41.81 15.88 -20.23
CA ARG A 18 -40.45 15.95 -20.70
C ARG A 18 -39.55 15.28 -19.62
N THR A 19 -39.12 14.11 -19.90
CA THR A 19 -38.04 13.42 -19.19
C THR A 19 -36.83 14.36 -19.17
N MET A 20 -36.61 15.05 -18.04
CA MET A 20 -35.33 15.66 -17.78
C MET A 20 -34.33 14.50 -17.58
N GLN A 21 -33.70 14.10 -18.65
CA GLN A 21 -32.45 13.37 -18.56
C GLN A 21 -31.48 14.31 -17.84
N ARG A 22 -31.34 14.09 -16.54
CA ARG A 22 -30.18 14.58 -15.79
C ARG A 22 -28.97 13.89 -16.39
N THR A 23 -28.28 14.53 -17.30
CA THR A 23 -26.91 14.26 -17.67
C THR A 23 -26.10 14.41 -16.39
N PHE A 24 -25.75 13.30 -15.78
CA PHE A 24 -24.72 13.32 -14.74
C PHE A 24 -23.43 13.78 -15.43
N PRO A 25 -22.73 14.78 -14.88
CA PRO A 25 -21.46 15.21 -15.44
C PRO A 25 -20.48 14.03 -15.38
N THR A 26 -19.72 13.85 -16.46
CA THR A 26 -18.58 12.95 -16.54
C THR A 26 -17.68 13.10 -15.33
N PRO A 27 -17.14 12.01 -14.76
CA PRO A 27 -16.38 12.09 -13.52
C PRO A 27 -15.08 12.88 -13.73
N GLU A 28 -15.05 14.07 -13.17
CA GLU A 28 -13.86 14.90 -13.00
C GLU A 28 -12.87 14.18 -12.03
N PRO A 29 -11.54 14.40 -12.11
CA PRO A 29 -10.52 13.74 -11.27
C PRO A 29 -10.70 13.93 -9.75
N PHE A 30 -11.58 14.81 -9.31
CA PHE A 30 -11.96 15.01 -7.90
C PHE A 30 -12.73 13.83 -7.30
N ASN A 31 -13.29 12.94 -8.10
CA ASN A 31 -14.11 11.81 -7.61
C ASN A 31 -13.28 10.69 -6.90
N GLY A 32 -12.00 10.58 -7.18
CA GLY A 32 -11.15 9.55 -6.55
C GLY A 32 -10.91 9.81 -5.06
N VAL A 33 -10.55 11.04 -4.70
CA VAL A 33 -10.28 11.44 -3.30
C VAL A 33 -11.58 11.39 -2.48
N SER A 34 -12.67 11.95 -3.00
CA SER A 34 -13.97 11.96 -2.29
C SER A 34 -14.51 10.54 -2.05
N ARG A 35 -14.34 9.64 -3.02
CA ARG A 35 -14.75 8.25 -2.89
C ARG A 35 -13.88 7.51 -1.88
N MET A 36 -12.59 7.76 -1.86
CA MET A 36 -11.65 7.17 -0.91
C MET A 36 -11.90 7.67 0.52
N VAL A 37 -12.16 8.98 0.70
CA VAL A 37 -12.56 9.55 2.00
C VAL A 37 -13.83 8.88 2.53
N ALA A 38 -14.86 8.72 1.69
CA ALA A 38 -16.12 8.09 2.10
C ALA A 38 -15.92 6.63 2.53
N LEU A 39 -15.08 5.87 1.82
CA LEU A 39 -14.75 4.48 2.15
C LEU A 39 -13.95 4.40 3.45
N ILE A 40 -12.94 5.25 3.63
CA ILE A 40 -12.16 5.29 4.88
C ILE A 40 -13.04 5.68 6.07
N CYS A 41 -13.92 6.66 5.92
CA CYS A 41 -14.87 7.03 6.97
C CYS A 41 -15.81 5.87 7.33
N HIS A 42 -16.20 5.07 6.37
CA HIS A 42 -16.98 3.86 6.61
C HIS A 42 -16.17 2.83 7.41
N ASP A 43 -14.95 2.56 7.01
CA ASP A 43 -14.10 1.52 7.61
C ASP A 43 -13.54 1.92 8.98
N LEU A 44 -13.45 3.23 9.28
CA LEU A 44 -13.11 3.72 10.62
C LEU A 44 -14.21 3.44 11.67
N ARG A 45 -15.45 3.19 11.25
CA ARG A 45 -16.54 2.87 12.19
C ARG A 45 -16.32 1.57 12.93
N LEU A 46 -15.81 0.55 12.24
CA LEU A 46 -15.61 -0.79 12.81
C LEU A 46 -14.63 -0.76 14.00
N PRO A 47 -13.37 -0.26 13.84
CA PRO A 47 -12.46 -0.16 14.98
C PRO A 47 -12.94 0.81 16.06
N LEU A 48 -13.68 1.89 15.72
CA LEU A 48 -14.30 2.76 16.71
C LEU A 48 -15.33 2.02 17.55
N THR A 49 -16.17 1.18 16.93
CA THR A 49 -17.16 0.36 17.64
C THR A 49 -16.47 -0.67 18.54
N ALA A 50 -15.37 -1.29 18.06
CA ALA A 50 -14.59 -2.23 18.86
C ALA A 50 -13.96 -1.54 20.08
N ILE A 51 -13.36 -0.34 19.90
CA ILE A 51 -12.81 0.44 21.01
C ILE A 51 -13.90 0.74 22.06
N LEU A 52 -15.08 1.20 21.62
CA LEU A 52 -16.17 1.53 22.53
C LEU A 52 -16.64 0.31 23.29
N ALA A 53 -16.90 -0.81 22.61
CA ALA A 53 -17.36 -2.05 23.24
C ALA A 53 -16.34 -2.58 24.27
N ASN A 54 -15.05 -2.64 23.90
CA ASN A 54 -14.01 -3.12 24.81
C ASN A 54 -13.80 -2.15 25.99
N ALA A 55 -13.93 -0.83 25.78
CA ALA A 55 -13.88 0.15 26.86
C ALA A 55 -15.07 -0.02 27.83
N GLU A 56 -16.27 -0.32 27.34
CA GLU A 56 -17.44 -0.64 28.17
C GLU A 56 -17.22 -1.93 28.97
N PHE A 57 -16.64 -2.99 28.36
CA PHE A 57 -16.31 -4.23 29.09
C PHE A 57 -15.30 -3.97 30.20
N LEU A 58 -14.30 -3.14 29.99
CA LEU A 58 -13.30 -2.78 31.02
C LEU A 58 -13.91 -2.10 32.26
N THR A 59 -15.13 -1.53 32.15
CA THR A 59 -15.82 -0.91 33.30
C THR A 59 -16.66 -1.91 34.10
N GLN A 60 -16.85 -3.14 33.61
CA GLN A 60 -17.63 -4.14 34.31
C GLN A 60 -16.90 -4.67 35.54
N SER A 61 -17.65 -4.97 36.61
CA SER A 61 -17.11 -5.62 37.79
C SER A 61 -17.04 -7.14 37.58
N GLY A 62 -15.93 -7.76 38.01
CA GLY A 62 -15.78 -9.20 38.00
C GLY A 62 -15.03 -9.78 36.79
N ILE A 63 -14.52 -8.92 35.88
CA ILE A 63 -13.61 -9.37 34.83
C ILE A 63 -12.26 -9.79 35.44
N SER A 64 -11.67 -10.85 34.90
CA SER A 64 -10.33 -11.31 35.27
C SER A 64 -9.26 -10.37 34.72
N GLU A 65 -8.05 -10.47 35.28
CA GLU A 65 -6.91 -9.67 34.80
C GLU A 65 -6.53 -10.07 33.35
N THR A 66 -6.69 -11.33 32.98
CA THR A 66 -6.46 -11.81 31.62
C THR A 66 -7.45 -11.17 30.63
N GLU A 67 -8.74 -11.20 30.93
CA GLU A 67 -9.77 -10.56 30.10
C GLU A 67 -9.55 -9.04 29.99
N ARG A 68 -9.08 -8.42 31.09
CA ARG A 68 -8.75 -6.98 31.11
C ARG A 68 -7.60 -6.67 30.13
N GLU A 69 -6.57 -7.49 30.15
CA GLU A 69 -5.42 -7.34 29.24
C GLU A 69 -5.85 -7.59 27.80
N ASP A 70 -6.68 -8.59 27.52
CA ASP A 70 -7.21 -8.89 26.19
C ASP A 70 -8.01 -7.70 25.63
N PHE A 71 -8.93 -7.11 26.41
CA PHE A 71 -9.69 -5.93 25.99
C PHE A 71 -8.78 -4.71 25.75
N TYR A 72 -7.77 -4.54 26.59
CA TYR A 72 -6.80 -3.45 26.40
C TYR A 72 -5.99 -3.62 25.12
N GLN A 73 -5.54 -4.83 24.79
CA GLN A 73 -4.80 -5.13 23.58
C GLN A 73 -5.68 -4.92 22.33
N GLU A 74 -6.95 -5.33 22.37
CA GLU A 74 -7.93 -5.10 21.31
C GLU A 74 -8.14 -3.59 21.03
N ILE A 75 -8.24 -2.77 22.09
CA ILE A 75 -8.33 -1.31 21.97
C ILE A 75 -7.07 -0.75 21.31
N ARG A 76 -5.88 -1.13 21.78
CA ARG A 76 -4.61 -0.69 21.23
C ARG A 76 -4.51 -1.03 19.74
N TRP A 77 -4.82 -2.25 19.41
CA TRP A 77 -4.81 -2.73 18.05
C TRP A 77 -5.77 -1.93 17.13
N SER A 78 -7.00 -1.69 17.61
CA SER A 78 -7.97 -0.86 16.88
C SER A 78 -7.48 0.56 16.63
N ILE A 79 -6.78 1.16 17.59
CA ILE A 79 -6.15 2.49 17.46
C ILE A 79 -5.02 2.46 16.41
N GLU A 80 -4.16 1.45 16.42
CA GLU A 80 -3.06 1.28 15.46
C GLU A 80 -3.60 1.13 14.03
N ARG A 81 -4.67 0.34 13.86
CA ARG A 81 -5.38 0.19 12.59
C ARG A 81 -5.94 1.52 12.07
N MET A 82 -6.61 2.30 12.94
CA MET A 82 -7.12 3.62 12.57
C MET A 82 -6.01 4.59 12.16
N ASN A 83 -4.90 4.61 12.90
CA ASN A 83 -3.74 5.43 12.58
C ASN A 83 -3.15 5.05 11.21
N GLY A 84 -3.11 3.77 10.87
CA GLY A 84 -2.72 3.26 9.56
C GLY A 84 -3.63 3.79 8.43
N MET A 85 -4.95 3.76 8.63
CA MET A 85 -5.93 4.28 7.65
C MET A 85 -5.80 5.79 7.46
N VAL A 86 -5.68 6.56 8.56
CA VAL A 86 -5.49 8.03 8.52
C VAL A 86 -4.18 8.39 7.82
N SER A 87 -3.09 7.69 8.13
CA SER A 87 -1.79 7.89 7.47
C SER A 87 -1.88 7.60 5.98
N SER A 88 -2.63 6.58 5.60
CA SER A 88 -2.87 6.19 4.21
C SER A 88 -3.66 7.24 3.45
N LEU A 89 -4.71 7.80 4.07
CA LEU A 89 -5.49 8.89 3.51
C LEU A 89 -4.64 10.15 3.31
N PHE A 90 -3.83 10.49 4.31
CA PHE A 90 -2.95 11.65 4.25
C PHE A 90 -1.94 11.53 3.11
N GLU A 91 -1.34 10.35 2.92
CA GLU A 91 -0.41 10.12 1.81
C GLU A 91 -1.11 10.14 0.45
N PHE A 92 -2.30 9.57 0.36
CA PHE A 92 -3.08 9.62 -0.87
C PHE A 92 -3.48 11.06 -1.23
N SER A 93 -3.77 11.91 -0.23
CA SER A 93 -4.11 13.31 -0.41
C SER A 93 -2.91 14.19 -0.77
N LYS A 94 -1.68 13.77 -0.40
CA LYS A 94 -0.45 14.43 -0.82
C LYS A 94 -0.27 14.24 -2.32
N GLY A 95 -0.53 15.28 -3.09
CA GLY A 95 -0.31 15.30 -4.53
C GLY A 95 1.17 15.18 -4.92
N ARG A 96 1.46 15.30 -6.22
CA ARG A 96 2.83 15.36 -6.76
C ARG A 96 3.68 16.48 -6.16
N ASP A 97 3.06 17.49 -5.57
CA ASP A 97 3.75 18.65 -4.97
C ASP A 97 4.72 18.28 -3.83
N THR A 98 4.58 17.09 -3.24
CA THR A 98 5.49 16.58 -2.20
C THR A 98 6.57 15.66 -2.74
N PHE A 99 6.61 15.40 -4.06
CA PHE A 99 7.62 14.57 -4.70
C PHE A 99 8.98 15.28 -4.68
N ARG A 100 9.99 14.66 -4.05
CA ARG A 100 11.33 15.23 -3.83
C ARG A 100 12.40 14.24 -4.29
N PRO A 101 12.52 13.99 -5.61
CA PRO A 101 13.55 13.10 -6.12
C PRO A 101 14.93 13.76 -5.99
N ALA A 102 15.92 12.93 -5.72
CA ALA A 102 17.32 13.32 -5.66
C ALA A 102 18.19 12.11 -6.04
N VAL A 103 19.48 12.35 -6.25
CA VAL A 103 20.45 11.27 -6.43
C VAL A 103 20.53 10.48 -5.12
N ARG A 104 20.13 9.21 -5.13
CA ARG A 104 20.02 8.33 -3.97
C ARG A 104 20.55 6.94 -4.27
N ASN A 105 20.99 6.25 -3.22
CA ASN A 105 21.40 4.86 -3.28
C ASN A 105 20.19 3.95 -2.96
N ILE A 106 19.88 3.03 -3.89
CA ILE A 106 18.74 2.11 -3.70
C ILE A 106 19.02 1.07 -2.63
N VAL A 107 20.27 0.61 -2.48
CA VAL A 107 20.64 -0.37 -1.47
C VAL A 107 20.33 0.18 -0.07
N ASP A 108 20.75 1.42 0.21
CA ASP A 108 20.47 2.09 1.48
C ASP A 108 18.97 2.25 1.73
N THR A 109 18.19 2.50 0.68
CA THR A 109 16.74 2.65 0.76
C THR A 109 16.06 1.33 1.13
N VAL A 110 16.46 0.22 0.48
CA VAL A 110 15.97 -1.12 0.80
C VAL A 110 16.34 -1.53 2.23
N GLU A 111 17.58 -1.30 2.63
CA GLU A 111 18.04 -1.63 3.98
C GLU A 111 17.28 -0.86 5.08
N ARG A 112 16.90 0.40 4.82
CA ARG A 112 16.04 1.15 5.75
C ARG A 112 14.65 0.55 5.84
N ALA A 113 14.05 0.17 4.71
CA ALA A 113 12.74 -0.48 4.69
C ALA A 113 12.75 -1.82 5.44
N ILE A 114 13.79 -2.65 5.25
CA ILE A 114 13.96 -3.91 5.99
C ILE A 114 14.07 -3.65 7.50
N ARG A 115 14.87 -2.67 7.91
CA ARG A 115 15.01 -2.32 9.34
C ARG A 115 13.70 -1.90 9.97
N MET A 116 12.86 -1.14 9.28
CA MET A 116 11.53 -0.75 9.78
C MET A 116 10.62 -1.96 10.02
N THR A 117 10.68 -2.96 9.15
CA THR A 117 9.88 -4.19 9.30
C THR A 117 10.37 -5.05 10.47
N ARG A 118 11.69 -5.15 10.68
CA ARG A 118 12.29 -5.95 11.75
C ARG A 118 12.04 -5.42 13.18
N VAL A 119 11.49 -4.22 13.35
CA VAL A 119 11.10 -3.70 14.67
C VAL A 119 10.01 -4.57 15.32
N ARG A 120 9.16 -5.19 14.51
CA ARG A 120 8.08 -6.07 14.98
C ARG A 120 8.65 -7.41 15.42
N GLN A 121 8.34 -7.81 16.67
CA GLN A 121 8.87 -9.04 17.27
C GLN A 121 8.41 -10.31 16.53
N GLU A 122 7.21 -10.29 16.01
CA GLU A 122 6.57 -11.38 15.26
C GLU A 122 7.32 -11.77 13.98
N PHE A 123 8.08 -10.84 13.40
CA PHE A 123 8.82 -11.08 12.15
C PHE A 123 10.32 -11.38 12.35
N ARG A 124 10.76 -11.57 13.58
CA ARG A 124 12.21 -11.76 13.89
C ARG A 124 12.82 -13.02 13.30
N LEU A 125 12.03 -14.08 13.16
CA LEU A 125 12.50 -15.38 12.65
C LEU A 125 12.43 -15.45 11.11
N ILE A 126 11.72 -14.53 10.47
CA ILE A 126 11.60 -14.51 9.02
C ILE A 126 12.94 -14.10 8.38
N THR A 127 13.40 -14.91 7.44
CA THR A 127 14.61 -14.61 6.67
C THR A 127 14.30 -13.60 5.57
N ILE A 128 14.96 -12.43 5.62
CA ILE A 128 14.86 -11.39 4.58
C ILE A 128 16.24 -11.22 3.94
N GLN A 129 16.33 -11.44 2.63
CA GLN A 129 17.55 -11.32 1.84
C GLN A 129 17.39 -10.18 0.82
N HIS A 130 18.47 -9.44 0.57
CA HIS A 130 18.52 -8.41 -0.47
C HIS A 130 19.69 -8.69 -1.42
N HIS A 131 19.40 -8.75 -2.71
CA HIS A 131 20.38 -8.93 -3.77
C HIS A 131 20.33 -7.74 -4.72
N HIS A 132 21.45 -7.05 -4.86
CA HIS A 132 21.59 -5.91 -5.76
C HIS A 132 22.49 -6.25 -6.95
N ARG A 133 22.13 -5.73 -8.14
CA ARG A 133 22.93 -5.80 -9.37
C ARG A 133 22.93 -4.46 -10.10
N GLY A 134 24.04 -4.14 -10.75
CA GLY A 134 24.17 -2.96 -11.61
C GLY A 134 24.37 -1.66 -10.85
N LEU A 135 23.75 -0.57 -11.32
CA LEU A 135 23.90 0.76 -10.74
C LEU A 135 23.11 0.90 -9.44
N ALA A 136 23.80 1.16 -8.33
CA ALA A 136 23.13 1.35 -7.03
C ALA A 136 22.56 2.76 -6.87
N VAL A 137 23.00 3.73 -7.67
CA VAL A 137 22.63 5.14 -7.55
C VAL A 137 21.67 5.52 -8.67
N GLY A 138 20.61 6.23 -8.33
CA GLY A 138 19.58 6.70 -9.27
C GLY A 138 18.86 7.94 -8.77
N TRP A 139 17.99 8.49 -9.62
CA TRP A 139 17.20 9.69 -9.35
C TRP A 139 15.79 9.30 -8.92
N PHE A 140 15.51 9.33 -7.61
CA PHE A 140 14.21 8.97 -7.05
C PHE A 140 13.98 9.61 -5.68
N ASP A 141 12.73 9.63 -5.22
CA ASP A 141 12.36 10.03 -3.85
C ASP A 141 12.54 8.83 -2.91
N SER A 142 13.67 8.81 -2.20
CA SER A 142 14.03 7.68 -1.33
C SER A 142 13.05 7.45 -0.19
N ASN A 143 12.43 8.50 0.36
CA ASN A 143 11.48 8.35 1.48
C ASN A 143 10.17 7.71 1.02
N ARG A 144 9.69 8.12 -0.16
CA ARG A 144 8.49 7.53 -0.75
C ARG A 144 8.75 6.09 -1.21
N LEU A 145 9.89 5.84 -1.85
CA LEU A 145 10.25 4.50 -2.33
C LEU A 145 10.51 3.52 -1.17
N GLU A 146 11.15 3.97 -0.08
CA GLU A 146 11.30 3.21 1.16
C GLU A 146 9.94 2.73 1.69
N ARG A 147 8.92 3.60 1.65
CA ARG A 147 7.56 3.24 2.06
C ARG A 147 6.92 2.20 1.14
N VAL A 148 7.15 2.28 -0.18
CA VAL A 148 6.69 1.25 -1.12
C VAL A 148 7.29 -0.10 -0.75
N ILE A 149 8.61 -0.15 -0.58
CA ILE A 149 9.34 -1.37 -0.26
C ILE A 149 8.89 -1.91 1.11
N ALA A 150 8.77 -1.05 2.13
CA ALA A 150 8.29 -1.45 3.46
C ALA A 150 6.87 -2.05 3.41
N ASN A 151 5.96 -1.48 2.62
CA ASN A 151 4.62 -2.03 2.43
C ASN A 151 4.65 -3.43 1.79
N LEU A 152 5.49 -3.64 0.77
CA LEU A 152 5.59 -4.94 0.12
C LEU A 152 6.24 -5.98 1.04
N VAL A 153 7.32 -5.60 1.75
CA VAL A 153 8.00 -6.48 2.71
C VAL A 153 7.08 -6.83 3.88
N LEU A 154 6.31 -5.87 4.39
CA LEU A 154 5.31 -6.12 5.45
C LEU A 154 4.24 -7.10 4.97
N ASN A 155 3.71 -6.90 3.76
CA ASN A 155 2.75 -7.83 3.16
C ASN A 155 3.31 -9.24 3.04
N ALA A 156 4.56 -9.37 2.62
CA ALA A 156 5.27 -10.64 2.53
C ALA A 156 5.46 -11.29 3.92
N CYS A 157 5.89 -10.53 4.94
CA CYS A 157 6.04 -11.03 6.31
C CYS A 157 4.72 -11.55 6.90
N GLU A 158 3.61 -10.88 6.59
CA GLU A 158 2.27 -11.30 7.05
C GLU A 158 1.73 -12.53 6.30
N ALA A 159 2.24 -12.81 5.09
CA ALA A 159 1.80 -13.94 4.27
C ALA A 159 2.57 -15.23 4.54
N VAL A 160 3.82 -15.15 5.01
CA VAL A 160 4.68 -16.31 5.21
C VAL A 160 4.55 -16.90 6.61
N SER A 161 4.97 -18.16 6.77
CA SER A 161 5.08 -18.78 8.10
C SER A 161 6.16 -18.09 8.93
N ALA A 162 5.91 -17.89 10.22
CA ALA A 162 6.84 -17.24 11.13
C ALA A 162 8.20 -17.97 11.21
N ASP A 163 8.21 -19.31 11.13
CA ASP A 163 9.42 -20.11 11.32
C ASP A 163 10.19 -20.42 10.03
N LEU A 164 9.50 -20.47 8.88
CA LEU A 164 10.04 -20.88 7.59
C LEU A 164 9.94 -19.79 6.52
N GLY A 165 9.54 -18.58 6.92
CA GLY A 165 9.35 -17.45 6.01
C GLY A 165 10.67 -17.03 5.37
N LEU A 166 10.66 -16.93 4.05
CA LEU A 166 11.75 -16.40 3.24
C LEU A 166 11.23 -15.30 2.31
N ILE A 167 11.84 -14.15 2.43
CA ILE A 167 11.56 -13.00 1.56
C ILE A 167 12.84 -12.63 0.83
N VAL A 168 12.77 -12.52 -0.48
CA VAL A 168 13.91 -12.14 -1.33
C VAL A 168 13.58 -10.85 -2.04
N ILE A 169 14.37 -9.82 -1.75
CA ILE A 169 14.31 -8.53 -2.43
C ILE A 169 15.41 -8.51 -3.47
N THR A 170 15.07 -8.22 -4.72
CA THR A 170 16.03 -8.02 -5.80
C THR A 170 15.96 -6.60 -6.29
N THR A 171 17.12 -5.98 -6.53
CA THR A 171 17.19 -4.67 -7.18
C THR A 171 18.18 -4.71 -8.33
N THR A 172 17.78 -4.19 -9.49
CA THR A 172 18.66 -4.09 -10.67
C THR A 172 18.63 -2.66 -11.18
N GLY A 173 19.75 -1.98 -11.10
CA GLY A 173 19.89 -0.63 -11.64
C GLY A 173 20.58 -0.66 -13.01
N THR A 174 20.00 0.04 -13.98
CA THR A 174 20.56 0.27 -15.32
C THR A 174 20.58 1.76 -15.63
N GLN A 175 21.13 2.15 -16.78
CA GLN A 175 21.04 3.54 -17.24
C GLN A 175 19.58 3.96 -17.56
N ALA A 176 18.73 2.99 -17.92
CA ALA A 176 17.34 3.27 -18.27
C ALA A 176 16.43 3.41 -17.02
N GLY A 177 16.80 2.77 -15.90
CA GLY A 177 15.95 2.78 -14.71
C GLY A 177 16.34 1.77 -13.66
N LEU A 178 15.43 1.61 -12.71
CA LEU A 178 15.53 0.71 -11.58
C LEU A 178 14.43 -0.32 -11.66
N GLU A 179 14.77 -1.59 -11.49
CA GLU A 179 13.82 -2.68 -11.28
C GLU A 179 13.94 -3.18 -9.84
N ILE A 180 12.81 -3.40 -9.18
CA ILE A 180 12.74 -3.96 -7.83
C ILE A 180 11.77 -5.14 -7.86
N GLY A 181 12.21 -6.29 -7.36
CA GLY A 181 11.38 -7.46 -7.11
C GLY A 181 11.29 -7.72 -5.61
N VAL A 182 10.10 -8.03 -5.11
CA VAL A 182 9.87 -8.54 -3.75
C VAL A 182 9.15 -9.85 -3.86
N TRP A 183 9.84 -10.93 -3.57
CA TRP A 183 9.33 -12.29 -3.58
C TRP A 183 9.22 -12.85 -2.17
N ASP A 184 8.17 -13.62 -1.92
CA ASP A 184 7.96 -14.38 -0.69
C ASP A 184 7.61 -15.83 -0.99
N ASN A 185 7.88 -16.72 -0.06
CA ASN A 185 7.52 -18.15 -0.13
C ASN A 185 6.17 -18.47 0.52
N GLY A 186 5.28 -17.50 0.59
CA GLY A 186 3.92 -17.67 1.12
C GLY A 186 2.99 -18.48 0.23
N PRO A 187 1.70 -18.52 0.54
CA PRO A 187 0.71 -19.29 -0.21
C PRO A 187 0.38 -18.73 -1.60
N GLY A 188 0.91 -17.54 -1.94
CA GLY A 188 0.57 -16.85 -3.17
C GLY A 188 -0.76 -16.08 -3.08
N ILE A 189 -1.13 -15.45 -4.18
CA ILE A 189 -2.37 -14.70 -4.35
C ILE A 189 -3.24 -15.44 -5.37
N PRO A 190 -4.52 -15.73 -5.07
CA PRO A 190 -5.41 -16.40 -6.02
C PRO A 190 -5.58 -15.59 -7.31
N PRO A 191 -5.58 -16.26 -8.49
CA PRO A 191 -5.71 -15.59 -9.79
C PRO A 191 -6.94 -14.69 -9.90
N GLU A 192 -8.04 -15.03 -9.20
CA GLU A 192 -9.32 -14.32 -9.26
C GLU A 192 -9.22 -12.89 -8.73
N ILE A 193 -8.20 -12.59 -7.89
CA ILE A 193 -8.00 -11.26 -7.32
C ILE A 193 -6.78 -10.52 -7.88
N HIS A 194 -6.01 -11.11 -8.80
CA HIS A 194 -4.81 -10.48 -9.36
C HIS A 194 -5.07 -9.08 -9.92
N ASP A 195 -6.17 -8.90 -10.68
CA ASP A 195 -6.55 -7.61 -11.28
C ASP A 195 -7.03 -6.58 -10.24
N SER A 196 -7.39 -7.05 -9.05
CA SER A 196 -7.97 -6.21 -8.01
C SER A 196 -7.04 -5.92 -6.83
N VAL A 197 -5.86 -6.55 -6.74
CA VAL A 197 -4.95 -6.39 -5.58
C VAL A 197 -4.50 -4.94 -5.35
N PHE A 198 -4.51 -4.11 -6.40
CA PHE A 198 -4.18 -2.69 -6.33
C PHE A 198 -5.43 -1.80 -6.18
N GLN A 199 -6.62 -2.37 -6.01
CA GLN A 199 -7.82 -1.61 -5.72
C GLN A 199 -7.92 -1.32 -4.21
N PRO A 200 -8.49 -0.17 -3.81
CA PRO A 200 -8.68 0.16 -2.41
C PRO A 200 -9.48 -0.91 -1.67
N PHE A 201 -9.06 -1.22 -0.45
CA PHE A 201 -9.76 -2.14 0.50
C PHE A 201 -9.80 -3.61 0.07
N VAL A 202 -9.10 -3.98 -0.99
CA VAL A 202 -8.88 -5.39 -1.32
C VAL A 202 -7.81 -5.93 -0.38
N SER A 203 -8.18 -6.90 0.45
CA SER A 203 -7.25 -7.69 1.26
C SER A 203 -7.63 -9.17 1.15
N TYR A 204 -6.64 -10.04 1.06
CA TYR A 204 -6.83 -11.47 1.00
C TYR A 204 -6.04 -12.16 2.11
N GLY A 205 -6.71 -13.09 2.81
CA GLY A 205 -6.06 -13.87 3.86
C GLY A 205 -5.69 -13.10 5.14
N LYS A 206 -6.07 -11.82 5.24
CA LYS A 206 -5.76 -10.95 6.39
C LYS A 206 -7.05 -10.50 7.06
N ALA A 207 -7.21 -10.85 8.33
CA ALA A 207 -8.29 -10.29 9.16
C ALA A 207 -8.12 -8.78 9.39
N GLU A 208 -6.92 -8.23 9.17
CA GLU A 208 -6.46 -6.96 9.76
C GLU A 208 -5.90 -5.93 8.76
N GLY A 209 -5.82 -6.26 7.46
CA GLY A 209 -5.28 -5.34 6.45
C GLY A 209 -6.24 -4.20 6.10
N SER A 210 -5.76 -2.96 6.05
CA SER A 210 -6.56 -1.81 5.56
C SER A 210 -6.85 -1.87 4.07
N GLY A 211 -6.18 -2.76 3.31
CA GLY A 211 -6.27 -2.83 1.84
C GLY A 211 -5.78 -1.57 1.11
N LEU A 212 -5.05 -0.68 1.80
CA LEU A 212 -4.56 0.59 1.25
C LEU A 212 -3.06 0.58 0.92
N GLY A 213 -2.30 -0.36 1.49
CA GLY A 213 -0.85 -0.43 1.31
C GLY A 213 -0.43 -0.54 -0.16
N LEU A 214 -1.05 -1.46 -0.92
CA LEU A 214 -0.75 -1.65 -2.35
C LEU A 214 -1.26 -0.49 -3.22
N VAL A 215 -2.38 0.13 -2.87
CA VAL A 215 -2.89 1.34 -3.55
C VAL A 215 -1.91 2.49 -3.44
N ILE A 216 -1.37 2.71 -2.23
CA ILE A 216 -0.37 3.75 -1.97
C ILE A 216 0.94 3.42 -2.68
N ALA A 217 1.38 2.16 -2.64
CA ALA A 217 2.56 1.71 -3.34
C ALA A 217 2.43 2.00 -4.85
N LYS A 218 1.31 1.65 -5.47
CA LYS A 218 1.01 1.94 -6.86
C LYS A 218 1.05 3.43 -7.16
N LYS A 219 0.37 4.25 -6.36
CA LYS A 219 0.37 5.71 -6.52
C LYS A 219 1.78 6.31 -6.44
N ILE A 220 2.59 5.86 -5.49
CA ILE A 220 3.98 6.33 -5.35
C ILE A 220 4.82 5.94 -6.56
N VAL A 221 4.70 4.71 -7.05
CA VAL A 221 5.43 4.23 -8.23
C VAL A 221 5.00 5.00 -9.48
N GLU A 222 3.70 5.23 -9.68
CA GLU A 222 3.18 6.07 -10.77
C GLU A 222 3.67 7.52 -10.69
N ASP A 223 3.79 8.10 -9.50
CA ASP A 223 4.37 9.44 -9.31
C ASP A 223 5.86 9.50 -9.71
N HIS A 224 6.58 8.37 -9.64
CA HIS A 224 7.94 8.22 -10.17
C HIS A 224 7.96 7.95 -11.69
N GLY A 225 6.81 7.89 -12.36
CA GLY A 225 6.68 7.52 -13.76
C GLY A 225 6.89 6.03 -14.04
N GLY A 226 6.82 5.21 -12.99
CA GLY A 226 7.03 3.78 -13.02
C GLY A 226 5.74 2.96 -13.04
N GLU A 227 5.90 1.65 -12.97
CA GLU A 227 4.83 0.67 -12.90
C GLU A 227 5.09 -0.36 -11.81
N ILE A 228 4.03 -0.81 -11.13
CA ILE A 228 4.03 -1.92 -10.19
C ILE A 228 3.02 -2.96 -10.63
N TYR A 229 3.42 -4.22 -10.62
CA TYR A 229 2.56 -5.34 -10.99
C TYR A 229 2.87 -6.60 -10.19
N LEU A 230 1.90 -7.51 -10.15
CA LEU A 230 2.02 -8.85 -9.60
C LEU A 230 2.48 -9.76 -10.73
N ASP A 231 3.62 -10.45 -10.54
CA ASP A 231 4.10 -11.45 -11.48
C ASP A 231 3.43 -12.80 -11.18
N GLY A 232 2.49 -13.19 -12.03
CA GLY A 232 1.72 -14.43 -11.88
C GLY A 232 2.47 -15.71 -12.23
N GLY A 233 3.77 -15.64 -12.53
CA GLY A 233 4.57 -16.78 -13.01
C GLY A 233 5.11 -17.72 -11.93
N SER A 234 4.86 -17.47 -10.65
CA SER A 234 5.32 -18.34 -9.55
C SER A 234 4.24 -19.33 -9.15
N GLU A 235 4.52 -20.62 -9.27
CA GLU A 235 3.64 -21.70 -8.78
C GLU A 235 3.56 -21.71 -7.23
N THR A 236 4.52 -21.09 -6.56
CA THR A 236 4.59 -20.95 -5.10
C THR A 236 5.08 -19.56 -4.71
N GLY A 237 4.37 -18.92 -3.76
CA GLY A 237 4.72 -17.60 -3.27
C GLY A 237 4.16 -16.44 -4.09
N THR A 238 4.52 -15.22 -3.70
CA THR A 238 4.10 -13.99 -4.37
C THR A 238 5.31 -13.22 -4.86
N LEU A 239 5.26 -12.67 -6.08
CA LEU A 239 6.29 -11.77 -6.60
C LEU A 239 5.67 -10.46 -7.07
N PHE A 240 5.95 -9.38 -6.37
CA PHE A 240 5.68 -8.02 -6.85
C PHE A 240 6.90 -7.47 -7.58
N LYS A 241 6.68 -6.88 -8.74
CA LYS A 241 7.70 -6.20 -9.54
C LYS A 241 7.38 -4.72 -9.68
N ILE A 242 8.43 -3.91 -9.60
CA ILE A 242 8.38 -2.44 -9.77
C ILE A 242 9.43 -2.07 -10.81
N THR A 243 9.04 -1.19 -11.73
CA THR A 243 9.96 -0.54 -12.66
C THR A 243 9.86 0.98 -12.47
N ILE A 244 11.00 1.66 -12.35
CA ILE A 244 11.07 3.12 -12.23
C ILE A 244 12.05 3.62 -13.27
N PRO A 245 11.64 4.43 -14.28
CA PRO A 245 12.55 5.03 -15.23
C PRO A 245 13.41 6.09 -14.54
N PHE A 246 14.70 6.10 -14.84
CA PHE A 246 15.57 7.20 -14.41
C PHE A 246 15.45 8.36 -15.41
N ALA A 247 14.54 9.26 -15.15
CA ALA A 247 14.60 10.58 -15.77
C ALA A 247 15.64 11.40 -14.98
N ILE A 248 16.93 11.14 -15.21
CA ILE A 248 17.99 11.94 -14.59
C ILE A 248 18.04 13.28 -15.35
N PRO A 249 17.77 14.44 -14.71
CA PRO A 249 17.98 15.73 -15.35
C PRO A 249 19.43 15.85 -15.82
N GLU A 250 19.68 16.48 -16.98
CA GLU A 250 21.03 16.65 -17.54
C GLU A 250 22.00 17.26 -16.52
N GLU A 251 21.53 18.16 -15.68
CA GLU A 251 22.29 18.79 -14.59
C GLU A 251 22.75 17.77 -13.53
N ALA A 252 21.96 16.74 -13.25
CA ALA A 252 22.32 15.68 -12.30
C ALA A 252 23.31 14.67 -12.93
N ILE A 253 23.29 14.49 -14.24
CA ILE A 253 24.27 13.65 -14.96
C ILE A 253 25.67 14.24 -14.79
N GLN A 254 25.84 15.58 -14.85
CA GLN A 254 27.10 16.24 -14.61
C GLN A 254 27.63 16.00 -13.19
N LEU A 255 26.78 15.98 -12.19
CA LEU A 255 27.15 15.69 -10.80
C LEU A 255 27.60 14.23 -10.60
N LEU A 256 27.03 13.29 -11.36
CA LEU A 256 27.42 11.87 -11.33
C LEU A 256 28.75 11.61 -12.07
N SER A 257 29.10 12.45 -13.05
CA SER A 257 30.32 12.32 -13.83
C SER A 257 31.58 12.94 -13.14
N VAL A 258 31.41 13.74 -12.10
CA VAL A 258 32.50 14.44 -11.38
C VAL A 258 32.86 13.78 -10.04
N GLY A 259 32.05 12.80 -9.57
CA GLY A 259 32.32 12.06 -8.32
C GLY A 259 33.32 10.91 -8.52
N PRO A 260 34.20 10.62 -7.55
CA PRO A 260 35.11 9.48 -7.66
C PRO A 260 34.30 8.20 -7.73
N ILE A 261 34.54 7.45 -8.79
CA ILE A 261 34.10 6.06 -8.95
C ILE A 261 34.53 5.31 -7.70
N TYR A 262 33.59 4.89 -6.87
CA TYR A 262 33.87 3.90 -5.82
C TYR A 262 34.27 2.60 -6.53
N SER A 263 35.53 2.51 -6.89
CA SER A 263 36.14 1.27 -7.30
C SER A 263 36.26 0.37 -6.09
N THR A 264 35.47 -0.69 -6.10
CA THR A 264 35.80 -2.04 -5.66
C THR A 264 36.84 -2.16 -4.54
N HIS A 265 36.41 -2.19 -3.29
CA HIS A 265 37.09 -3.00 -2.28
C HIS A 265 36.55 -4.43 -2.36
N MET A 266 37.00 -5.15 -3.39
CA MET A 266 37.01 -6.62 -3.35
C MET A 266 38.30 -7.05 -2.68
N SER A 267 38.13 -7.57 -1.48
CA SER A 267 38.84 -8.73 -0.89
C SER A 267 40.24 -9.06 -1.44
N ARG A 268 41.24 -8.75 -0.66
CA ARG A 268 42.44 -9.59 -0.55
C ARG A 268 42.56 -10.07 0.91
N ASN A 269 41.94 -11.18 1.21
CA ASN A 269 42.32 -12.06 2.29
C ASN A 269 42.31 -13.48 1.72
N VAL A 270 43.42 -13.83 1.07
CA VAL A 270 43.84 -15.23 0.88
C VAL A 270 45.32 -15.32 1.26
N ALA A 271 45.55 -16.07 2.28
CA ALA A 271 46.74 -16.85 2.64
C ALA A 271 48.06 -16.12 2.89
N ARG A 272 48.49 -16.19 4.11
CA ARG A 272 49.84 -16.63 4.49
C ARG A 272 49.73 -17.39 5.78
N ASN A 273 49.65 -18.72 5.66
CA ASN A 273 50.26 -19.64 6.61
C ASN A 273 51.58 -20.03 6.04
N ASP A 274 52.64 -19.72 6.74
CA ASP A 274 53.82 -20.53 7.01
C ASP A 274 54.23 -20.28 8.46
#